data_2f5cdf2753bdd7b73d1113b314e3092d
#
_entry.id   2f5cdf2753bdd7b73d1113b314e3092d
#
_cell.length_a   1.000
_cell.length_b   1.000
_cell.length_c   1.000
_cell.angle_alpha   90.00
_cell.angle_beta   90.00
_cell.angle_gamma   90.00
#
_symmetry.space_group_name_H-M   'P 1'
#
loop_
_entity.id
_entity.type
_entity.pdbx_description
1 polymer ?
#
loop_
_entity_poly.entity_id
_entity_poly.type
_entity_poly.pdbx_seq_one_letter_code
_entity_poly.pdbx_strand_id
1 'polypeptide(L)'
;VIAKVDVEETENYSVVAFVDGECRGEGRFINGLAFVSVAGEAGEDVTFRLYNKVTGELFDIDGGVTFAGMAGSVKAPVAMHAIGVPVGGATGIVDINAIDQSCIEAIYDIEGRMVEKMTNGVYIIKVREGDKVVTKKVIL
;
A
#
# COMPACT_ATOMS: atom_id res chain seq x y z
N VAL A 1 -14.52 -13.55 4.98
CA VAL A 1 -14.58 -12.09 5.08
C VAL A 1 -14.55 -11.49 3.68
N ILE A 2 -15.47 -10.60 3.40
CA ILE A 2 -15.48 -9.79 2.19
C ILE A 2 -15.23 -8.34 2.62
N ALA A 3 -14.12 -7.76 2.14
CA ALA A 3 -13.65 -6.46 2.57
C ALA A 3 -13.31 -5.55 1.40
N LYS A 4 -13.42 -4.26 1.62
CA LYS A 4 -12.88 -3.24 0.72
C LYS A 4 -11.69 -2.57 1.41
N VAL A 5 -10.52 -2.76 0.84
CA VAL A 5 -9.29 -2.13 1.31
C VAL A 5 -9.00 -0.92 0.40
N ASP A 6 -8.61 0.19 1.00
CA ASP A 6 -8.35 1.44 0.30
C ASP A 6 -6.97 1.47 -0.37
N VAL A 7 -6.74 0.53 -1.28
CA VAL A 7 -5.50 0.46 -2.08
C VAL A 7 -5.82 0.46 -3.56
N GLU A 8 -4.92 1.01 -4.33
CA GLU A 8 -4.92 0.93 -5.80
C GLU A 8 -4.14 -0.32 -6.26
N GLU A 9 -4.28 -0.68 -7.52
CA GLU A 9 -3.56 -1.83 -8.11
C GLU A 9 -3.71 -3.12 -7.28
N THR A 10 -4.94 -3.45 -6.94
CA THR A 10 -5.27 -4.58 -6.06
C THR A 10 -4.72 -5.93 -6.54
N GLU A 11 -4.43 -6.08 -7.83
CA GLU A 11 -3.80 -7.27 -8.41
C GLU A 11 -2.40 -7.56 -7.85
N ASN A 12 -1.71 -6.54 -7.33
CA ASN A 12 -0.38 -6.67 -6.77
C ASN A 12 -0.37 -7.06 -5.28
N TYR A 13 -1.55 -7.15 -4.68
CA TYR A 13 -1.70 -7.39 -3.26
C TYR A 13 -2.53 -8.62 -2.94
N SER A 14 -2.28 -9.18 -1.78
CA SER A 14 -3.18 -10.12 -1.10
C SER A 14 -3.41 -9.66 0.34
N VAL A 15 -4.50 -10.13 0.94
CA VAL A 15 -4.82 -9.84 2.34
C VAL A 15 -4.53 -11.10 3.16
N VAL A 16 -3.78 -10.94 4.24
CA VAL A 16 -3.42 -12.04 5.15
C VAL A 16 -4.11 -11.82 6.48
N ALA A 17 -4.75 -12.85 7.00
CA ALA A 17 -5.46 -12.81 8.26
C ALA A 17 -4.65 -13.47 9.38
N PHE A 18 -4.66 -12.84 10.55
CA PHE A 18 -3.95 -13.29 11.74
C PHE A 18 -4.89 -13.37 12.94
N VAL A 19 -4.69 -14.40 13.74
CA VAL A 19 -5.31 -14.55 15.06
C VAL A 19 -4.17 -14.80 16.06
N ASP A 20 -4.08 -13.98 17.11
CA ASP A 20 -3.02 -14.05 18.11
C ASP A 20 -1.60 -14.07 17.50
N GLY A 21 -1.38 -13.34 16.41
CA GLY A 21 -0.10 -13.28 15.70
C GLY A 21 0.19 -14.50 14.80
N GLU A 22 -0.71 -15.46 14.71
CA GLU A 22 -0.60 -16.62 13.83
C GLU A 22 -1.37 -16.42 12.54
N CYS A 23 -0.75 -16.69 11.40
CA CYS A 23 -1.43 -16.63 10.10
C CYS A 23 -2.52 -17.70 10.02
N ARG A 24 -3.75 -17.26 9.84
CA ARG A 24 -4.94 -18.12 9.80
C ARG A 24 -5.68 -18.09 8.47
N GLY A 25 -5.20 -17.34 7.51
CA GLY A 25 -5.81 -17.31 6.20
C GLY A 25 -5.19 -16.28 5.27
N GLU A 26 -5.51 -16.42 4.01
CA GLU A 26 -5.10 -15.51 2.95
C GLU A 26 -6.30 -15.28 2.02
N GLY A 27 -6.38 -14.08 1.49
CA GLY A 27 -7.39 -13.71 0.52
C GLY A 27 -6.81 -12.97 -0.67
N ARG A 28 -7.57 -12.98 -1.74
CA ARG A 28 -7.23 -12.27 -2.98
C ARG A 28 -8.27 -11.22 -3.32
N PHE A 29 -7.88 -10.26 -4.13
CA PHE A 29 -8.78 -9.27 -4.66
C PHE A 29 -9.47 -9.78 -5.94
N ILE A 30 -10.78 -9.60 -5.98
CA ILE A 30 -11.62 -9.87 -7.14
C ILE A 30 -12.52 -8.66 -7.33
N ASN A 31 -12.44 -8.00 -8.48
CA ASN A 31 -13.20 -6.77 -8.78
C ASN A 31 -13.07 -5.68 -7.70
N GLY A 32 -11.86 -5.52 -7.14
CA GLY A 32 -11.58 -4.51 -6.12
C GLY A 32 -12.02 -4.85 -4.70
N LEU A 33 -12.57 -6.03 -4.47
CA LEU A 33 -12.94 -6.53 -3.14
C LEU A 33 -12.01 -7.68 -2.73
N ALA A 34 -11.61 -7.69 -1.47
CA ALA A 34 -10.83 -8.78 -0.90
C ALA A 34 -11.76 -9.90 -0.41
N PHE A 35 -11.52 -11.10 -0.86
CA PHE A 35 -12.19 -12.33 -0.39
C PHE A 35 -11.20 -13.12 0.44
N VAL A 36 -11.39 -13.14 1.75
CA VAL A 36 -10.45 -13.74 2.71
C VAL A 36 -11.12 -14.91 3.40
N SER A 37 -10.51 -16.08 3.29
CA SER A 37 -10.91 -17.26 4.07
C SER A 37 -10.05 -17.31 5.34
N VAL A 38 -10.69 -17.37 6.49
CA VAL A 38 -10.03 -17.39 7.79
C VAL A 38 -10.43 -18.65 8.54
N ALA A 39 -9.43 -19.38 9.05
CA ALA A 39 -9.65 -20.49 9.96
C ALA A 39 -9.56 -20.02 11.41
N GLY A 40 -10.61 -20.21 12.19
CA GLY A 40 -10.66 -19.77 13.57
C GLY A 40 -11.92 -20.23 14.28
N GLU A 41 -12.03 -19.84 15.54
CA GLU A 41 -13.19 -20.14 16.38
C GLU A 41 -14.01 -18.86 16.65
N ALA A 42 -15.28 -19.05 16.93
CA ALA A 42 -16.16 -17.93 17.23
C ALA A 42 -15.67 -17.15 18.46
N GLY A 43 -15.59 -15.82 18.33
CA GLY A 43 -15.13 -14.92 19.39
C GLY A 43 -13.65 -14.54 19.31
N GLU A 44 -12.86 -15.16 18.44
CA GLU A 44 -11.47 -14.74 18.22
C GLU A 44 -11.40 -13.43 17.45
N ASP A 45 -10.47 -12.57 17.84
CA ASP A 45 -10.20 -11.32 17.10
C ASP A 45 -9.25 -11.58 15.93
N VAL A 46 -9.71 -11.23 14.76
CA VAL A 46 -8.95 -11.39 13.51
C VAL A 46 -8.41 -10.03 13.09
N THR A 47 -7.09 -9.97 12.94
CA THR A 47 -6.39 -8.83 12.36
C THR A 47 -5.93 -9.14 10.95
N PHE A 48 -5.68 -8.11 10.16
CA PHE A 48 -5.31 -8.27 8.76
C PHE A 48 -4.04 -7.49 8.42
N ARG A 49 -3.30 -7.99 7.45
CA ARG A 49 -2.19 -7.29 6.82
C ARG A 49 -2.30 -7.39 5.31
N LEU A 50 -1.80 -6.36 4.66
CA LEU A 50 -1.72 -6.31 3.21
C LEU A 50 -0.33 -6.79 2.78
N TYR A 51 -0.27 -7.79 1.93
CA TYR A 51 0.97 -8.33 1.39
C TYR A 51 1.16 -7.87 -0.05
N ASN A 52 2.29 -7.19 -0.31
CA ASN A 52 2.69 -6.82 -1.66
C ASN A 52 3.43 -7.99 -2.31
N LYS A 53 2.82 -8.59 -3.31
CA LYS A 53 3.38 -9.74 -4.02
C LYS A 53 4.59 -9.40 -4.89
N VAL A 54 4.75 -8.13 -5.24
CA VAL A 54 5.87 -7.64 -6.07
C VAL A 54 7.10 -7.38 -5.23
N THR A 55 6.95 -6.70 -4.08
CA THR A 55 8.07 -6.28 -3.22
C THR A 55 8.31 -7.23 -2.04
N GLY A 56 7.32 -8.04 -1.65
CA GLY A 56 7.36 -8.88 -0.46
C GLY A 56 7.10 -8.14 0.85
N GLU A 57 6.70 -6.88 0.80
CA GLU A 57 6.41 -6.08 1.98
C GLU A 57 5.04 -6.39 2.57
N LEU A 58 4.95 -6.30 3.90
CA LEU A 58 3.71 -6.41 4.66
C LEU A 58 3.34 -5.03 5.23
N PHE A 59 2.08 -4.66 5.06
CA PHE A 59 1.51 -3.43 5.62
C PHE A 59 0.40 -3.77 6.59
N ASP A 60 0.34 -3.07 7.70
CA ASP A 60 -0.74 -3.24 8.66
C ASP A 60 -2.06 -2.71 8.07
N ILE A 61 -3.16 -3.38 8.41
CA ILE A 61 -4.51 -2.94 8.07
C ILE A 61 -5.22 -2.56 9.37
N ASP A 62 -5.75 -1.35 9.40
CA ASP A 62 -6.70 -0.93 10.42
C ASP A 62 -8.10 -1.46 10.07
N GLY A 63 -8.79 -2.05 11.03
CA GLY A 63 -10.09 -2.66 10.82
C GLY A 63 -10.03 -4.18 10.92
N GLY A 64 -9.98 -4.68 12.14
CA GLY A 64 -10.15 -6.12 12.41
C GLY A 64 -11.63 -6.53 12.49
N VAL A 65 -11.86 -7.82 12.55
CA VAL A 65 -13.20 -8.39 12.78
C VAL A 65 -13.13 -9.44 13.90
N THR A 66 -14.23 -9.60 14.62
CA THR A 66 -14.38 -10.74 15.51
C THR A 66 -14.92 -11.93 14.72
N PHE A 67 -14.30 -13.09 14.84
CA PHE A 67 -14.72 -14.28 14.12
C PHE A 67 -16.12 -14.75 14.56
N ALA A 68 -17.07 -14.69 13.64
CA ALA A 68 -18.47 -15.05 13.88
C ALA A 68 -19.15 -15.61 12.61
N GLY A 69 -18.40 -16.33 11.80
CA GLY A 69 -18.85 -16.78 10.49
C GLY A 69 -18.50 -15.79 9.38
N MET A 70 -19.46 -15.40 8.55
CA MET A 70 -19.20 -14.48 7.46
C MET A 70 -19.23 -13.02 7.92
N ALA A 71 -18.21 -12.26 7.62
CA ALA A 71 -18.16 -10.81 7.81
C ALA A 71 -18.12 -10.10 6.45
N GLY A 72 -18.99 -9.13 6.28
CA GLY A 72 -19.13 -8.36 5.04
C GLY A 72 -19.87 -9.09 3.92
N SER A 73 -20.19 -8.37 2.87
CA SER A 73 -20.79 -8.87 1.64
C SER A 73 -20.34 -8.02 0.45
N VAL A 74 -20.63 -8.49 -0.77
CA VAL A 74 -20.32 -7.71 -1.99
C VAL A 74 -21.02 -6.35 -2.00
N LYS A 75 -22.23 -6.27 -1.45
CA LYS A 75 -22.99 -5.01 -1.36
C LYS A 75 -22.61 -4.13 -0.16
N ALA A 76 -22.12 -4.74 0.90
CA ALA A 76 -21.72 -4.08 2.13
C ALA A 76 -20.41 -4.70 2.65
N PRO A 77 -19.28 -4.49 1.97
CA PRO A 77 -18.00 -5.02 2.40
C PRO A 77 -17.53 -4.37 3.69
N VAL A 78 -16.74 -5.09 4.47
CA VAL A 78 -16.04 -4.52 5.63
C VAL A 78 -15.04 -3.48 5.12
N ALA A 79 -15.13 -2.26 5.64
CA ALA A 79 -14.16 -1.22 5.32
C ALA A 79 -12.84 -1.47 6.05
N MET A 80 -11.76 -1.50 5.32
CA MET A 80 -10.40 -1.68 5.85
C MET A 80 -9.47 -0.62 5.30
N HIS A 81 -8.58 -0.14 6.15
CA HIS A 81 -7.62 0.90 5.80
C HIS A 81 -6.19 0.38 5.90
N ALA A 82 -5.46 0.42 4.80
CA ALA A 82 -4.06 0.01 4.77
C ALA A 82 -3.15 1.15 5.24
N ILE A 83 -2.27 0.85 6.19
CA ILE A 83 -1.38 1.82 6.81
C ILE A 83 0.00 1.75 6.16
N GLY A 84 0.51 2.90 5.74
CA GLY A 84 1.86 3.02 5.20
C GLY A 84 2.04 2.58 3.76
N VAL A 85 0.97 2.21 3.06
CA VAL A 85 1.03 1.94 1.62
C VAL A 85 1.29 3.25 0.87
N PRO A 86 2.31 3.32 0.00
CA PRO A 86 2.57 4.52 -0.78
C PRO A 86 1.36 4.88 -1.65
N VAL A 87 0.84 6.08 -1.46
CA VAL A 87 -0.25 6.59 -2.30
C VAL A 87 0.31 6.89 -3.70
N GLY A 88 -0.35 6.36 -4.72
CA GLY A 88 0.06 6.59 -6.11
C GLY A 88 0.98 5.54 -6.71
N GLY A 89 1.20 4.42 -6.01
CA GLY A 89 2.02 3.30 -6.49
C GLY A 89 3.52 3.60 -6.51
N ALA A 90 4.35 2.55 -6.59
CA ALA A 90 5.81 2.66 -6.65
C ALA A 90 6.31 3.36 -7.94
N THR A 91 5.43 3.57 -8.91
CA THR A 91 5.69 4.25 -10.17
C THR A 91 4.98 5.60 -10.27
N GLY A 92 4.44 6.11 -9.16
CA GLY A 92 3.72 7.38 -9.12
C GLY A 92 4.57 8.52 -9.65
N ILE A 93 4.10 9.15 -10.73
CA ILE A 93 4.66 10.39 -11.21
C ILE A 93 4.13 11.49 -10.31
N VAL A 94 5.04 12.19 -9.64
CA VAL A 94 4.69 13.28 -8.72
C VAL A 94 4.86 14.61 -9.45
N ASP A 95 3.90 15.51 -9.27
CA ASP A 95 4.06 16.90 -9.73
C ASP A 95 5.15 17.56 -8.88
N ILE A 96 6.19 18.07 -9.55
CA ILE A 96 7.30 18.76 -8.87
C ILE A 96 6.82 19.97 -8.05
N ASN A 97 5.73 20.61 -8.45
CA ASN A 97 5.16 21.75 -7.73
C ASN A 97 4.48 21.36 -6.41
N ALA A 98 4.13 20.08 -6.26
CA ALA A 98 3.59 19.53 -5.02
C ALA A 98 4.67 19.16 -3.99
N ILE A 99 5.95 19.23 -4.38
CA ILE A 99 7.08 18.88 -3.53
C ILE A 99 7.71 20.18 -3.00
N ASP A 100 7.96 20.22 -1.70
CA ASP A 100 8.76 21.29 -1.12
C ASP A 100 10.20 21.16 -1.63
N GLN A 101 10.61 22.09 -2.47
CA GLN A 101 11.93 22.10 -3.08
C GLN A 101 13.07 22.23 -2.08
N SER A 102 12.81 22.76 -0.91
CA SER A 102 13.80 22.83 0.17
C SER A 102 14.16 21.45 0.73
N CYS A 103 13.31 20.45 0.50
CA CYS A 103 13.50 19.08 0.94
C CYS A 103 14.18 18.19 -0.11
N ILE A 104 14.45 18.69 -1.32
CA ILE A 104 15.11 17.94 -2.37
C ILE A 104 16.61 17.84 -2.07
N GLU A 105 17.12 16.62 -1.88
CA GLU A 105 18.55 16.40 -1.60
C GLU A 105 19.38 16.16 -2.86
N ALA A 106 18.80 15.49 -3.85
CA ALA A 106 19.49 15.18 -5.12
C ALA A 106 18.49 15.01 -6.26
N ILE A 107 18.95 15.32 -7.46
CA ILE A 107 18.19 15.17 -8.71
C ILE A 107 19.05 14.35 -9.66
N TYR A 108 18.46 13.31 -10.24
CA TYR A 108 19.11 12.43 -11.21
C TYR A 108 18.33 12.41 -12.51
N ASP A 109 19.03 12.38 -13.64
CA ASP A 109 18.44 12.15 -14.95
C ASP A 109 18.08 10.65 -15.15
N ILE A 110 17.46 10.35 -16.28
CA ILE A 110 17.07 8.97 -16.63
C ILE A 110 18.27 8.02 -16.78
N GLU A 111 19.46 8.56 -17.02
CA GLU A 111 20.71 7.80 -17.13
C GLU A 111 21.42 7.59 -15.77
N GLY A 112 20.86 8.13 -14.70
CA GLY A 112 21.39 8.02 -13.34
C GLY A 112 22.45 9.06 -12.99
N ARG A 113 22.62 10.11 -13.80
CA ARG A 113 23.57 11.18 -13.55
C ARG A 113 22.94 12.26 -12.67
N MET A 114 23.69 12.75 -11.69
CA MET A 114 23.27 13.88 -10.87
C MET A 114 23.26 15.16 -11.70
N VAL A 115 22.15 15.89 -11.65
CA VAL A 115 21.97 17.18 -12.34
C VAL A 115 21.58 18.27 -11.35
N GLU A 116 21.97 19.51 -11.63
CA GLU A 116 21.64 20.64 -10.78
C GLU A 116 20.30 21.30 -11.11
N LYS A 117 19.83 21.11 -12.34
CA LYS A 117 18.59 21.68 -12.85
C LYS A 117 17.80 20.65 -13.65
N MET A 118 16.48 20.74 -13.53
CA MET A 118 15.57 19.98 -14.34
C MET A 118 15.11 20.82 -15.53
N THR A 119 15.16 20.21 -16.70
CA THR A 119 14.54 20.71 -17.93
C THR A 119 13.36 19.81 -18.31
N ASN A 120 12.83 19.92 -19.52
CA ASN A 120 11.79 18.98 -19.96
C ASN A 120 12.34 17.55 -20.00
N GLY A 121 11.65 16.62 -19.38
CA GLY A 121 12.02 15.21 -19.35
C GLY A 121 11.64 14.51 -18.06
N VAL A 122 12.22 13.33 -17.86
CA VAL A 122 11.98 12.47 -16.70
C VAL A 122 13.17 12.55 -15.77
N TYR A 123 12.90 12.76 -14.49
CA TYR A 123 13.91 12.84 -13.44
C TYR A 123 13.55 11.99 -12.24
N ILE A 124 14.57 11.53 -11.54
CA ILE A 124 14.44 10.85 -10.27
C ILE A 124 15.01 11.79 -9.21
N ILE A 125 14.20 12.12 -8.21
CA ILE A 125 14.60 13.00 -7.13
C ILE A 125 14.63 12.27 -5.80
N LYS A 126 15.59 12.63 -4.95
CA LYS A 126 15.64 12.23 -3.56
C LYS A 126 15.11 13.37 -2.70
N VAL A 127 14.07 13.10 -1.94
CA VAL A 127 13.38 14.07 -1.09
C VAL A 127 13.44 13.60 0.35
N ARG A 128 13.78 14.51 1.25
CA ARG A 128 13.71 14.25 2.69
C ARG A 128 12.29 14.48 3.20
N GLU A 129 11.72 13.47 3.81
CA GLU A 129 10.43 13.54 4.48
C GLU A 129 10.62 13.17 5.97
N GLY A 130 10.75 14.19 6.84
CA GLY A 130 11.10 13.97 8.24
C GLY A 130 12.50 13.37 8.39
N ASP A 131 12.59 12.18 9.01
CA ASP A 131 13.86 11.44 9.19
C ASP A 131 14.17 10.47 8.05
N LYS A 132 13.34 10.43 7.00
CA LYS A 132 13.47 9.49 5.88
C LYS A 132 13.77 10.22 4.58
N VAL A 133 14.59 9.60 3.74
CA VAL A 133 14.81 10.03 2.36
C VAL A 133 14.03 9.08 1.44
N VAL A 134 13.15 9.65 0.63
CA VAL A 134 12.34 8.91 -0.35
C VAL A 134 12.75 9.30 -1.76
N THR A 135 12.66 8.34 -2.67
CA THR A 135 12.91 8.55 -4.10
C THR A 135 11.59 8.73 -4.83
N LYS A 136 11.48 9.81 -5.60
CA LYS A 136 10.28 10.11 -6.40
C LYS A 136 10.65 10.31 -7.86
N LYS A 137 9.76 9.92 -8.76
CA LYS A 137 9.89 10.14 -10.21
C LYS A 137 9.07 11.35 -10.62
N VAL A 138 9.67 12.24 -11.38
CA VAL A 138 9.05 13.50 -11.83
C VAL A 138 9.15 13.60 -13.35
N ILE A 139 8.10 14.07 -14.00
CA ILE A 139 8.08 14.42 -15.44
C ILE A 139 7.80 15.91 -15.57
N LEU A 140 8.65 16.58 -16.30
CA LEU A 140 8.50 18.00 -16.65
C LEU A 140 8.20 18.17 -18.14
#